data_f5ddf6f8f3b01e83eaef0ecdb118e3dc
#
_entry.id   f5ddf6f8f3b01e83eaef0ecdb118e3dc
#
_cell.length_a   1.000
_cell.length_b   1.000
_cell.length_c   1.000
_cell.angle_alpha   90.00
_cell.angle_beta   90.00
_cell.angle_gamma   90.00
#
_symmetry.space_group_name_H-M   'P 1'
#
loop_
_entity.id
_entity.type
_entity.pdbx_description
1 polymer ?
#
loop_
_entity_poly.entity_id
_entity_poly.type
_entity_poly.pdbx_seq_one_letter_code
_entity_poly.pdbx_strand_id
1 'polypeptide(L)'
;MKIIFVRHGEPDYRELEERSYTGFGIDLAPLSEKGRQQAQELSKNSLLSSAEIIVSSAVTRALETASYVVCTTGLPLRVEPLLHEWQVYESGTDNFEKARTMFLENKGELLPNSPIQYETAAEMKSRFLECMGKYRDYQTVIVVTHNMLMRQFVPNEKIDFCQVIECELDI
;
A
#
# COMPACT_ATOMS: atom_id res chain seq x y z
N MET A 1 -8.97 -14.12 -9.49
CA MET A 1 -7.66 -14.19 -8.80
C MET A 1 -7.87 -13.87 -7.32
N LYS A 2 -7.32 -14.67 -6.42
CA LYS A 2 -7.32 -14.37 -4.97
C LYS A 2 -6.15 -13.43 -4.63
N ILE A 3 -6.46 -12.30 -4.01
CA ILE A 3 -5.48 -11.34 -3.51
C ILE A 3 -5.43 -11.43 -1.99
N ILE A 4 -4.24 -11.59 -1.46
CA ILE A 4 -3.95 -11.47 -0.03
C ILE A 4 -3.31 -10.10 0.18
N PHE A 5 -4.12 -9.11 0.48
CA PHE A 5 -3.64 -7.77 0.78
C PHE A 5 -2.92 -7.74 2.12
N VAL A 6 -1.78 -7.07 2.14
CA VAL A 6 -0.98 -6.79 3.33
C VAL A 6 -0.68 -5.29 3.37
N ARG A 7 -1.16 -4.59 4.39
CA ARG A 7 -0.70 -3.24 4.65
C ARG A 7 0.71 -3.28 5.23
N HIS A 8 1.61 -2.38 4.78
CA HIS A 8 2.95 -2.24 5.37
C HIS A 8 2.91 -2.02 6.89
N GLY A 9 4.00 -2.36 7.59
CA GLY A 9 4.20 -2.08 9.02
C GLY A 9 4.32 -0.59 9.32
N GLU A 10 4.31 -0.24 10.61
CA GLU A 10 4.41 1.15 11.06
C GLU A 10 5.71 1.80 10.53
N PRO A 11 5.62 2.94 9.80
CA PRO A 11 6.80 3.63 9.27
C PRO A 11 7.44 4.54 10.32
N ASP A 12 8.73 4.84 10.11
CA ASP A 12 9.48 5.83 10.86
C ASP A 12 9.78 7.05 9.99
N TYR A 13 9.11 8.17 10.24
CA TYR A 13 9.30 9.41 9.50
C TYR A 13 10.28 10.38 10.16
N ARG A 14 10.81 10.09 11.37
CA ARG A 14 11.58 11.05 12.19
C ARG A 14 12.76 11.65 11.45
N GLU A 15 13.62 10.81 10.83
CA GLU A 15 14.79 11.30 10.09
C GLU A 15 14.36 12.13 8.87
N LEU A 16 13.28 11.75 8.20
CA LEU A 16 12.79 12.45 7.01
C LEU A 16 12.23 13.82 7.37
N GLU A 17 11.53 13.92 8.49
CA GLU A 17 10.98 15.17 9.02
C GLU A 17 12.11 16.11 9.48
N GLU A 18 13.11 15.60 10.24
CA GLU A 18 14.28 16.36 10.67
C GLU A 18 15.06 16.94 9.50
N ARG A 19 15.14 16.20 8.38
CA ARG A 19 15.83 16.63 7.16
C ARG A 19 14.93 17.38 6.17
N SER A 20 13.66 17.56 6.50
CA SER A 20 12.64 18.20 5.64
C SER A 20 12.53 17.57 4.25
N TYR A 21 12.60 16.24 4.16
CA TYR A 21 12.40 15.52 2.90
C TYR A 21 10.96 15.70 2.39
N THR A 22 10.83 15.88 1.07
CA THR A 22 9.55 16.04 0.38
C THR A 22 9.49 15.14 -0.85
N GLY A 23 8.29 14.96 -1.40
CA GLY A 23 8.09 14.15 -2.59
C GLY A 23 8.61 12.73 -2.43
N PHE A 24 9.41 12.26 -3.36
CA PHE A 24 10.02 10.92 -3.32
C PHE A 24 10.80 10.64 -2.01
N GLY A 25 11.36 11.68 -1.37
CA GLY A 25 12.07 11.52 -0.11
C GLY A 25 11.21 10.93 1.00
N ILE A 26 9.90 11.22 1.03
CA ILE A 26 8.96 10.67 2.02
C ILE A 26 8.75 9.16 1.82
N ASP A 27 8.86 8.67 0.60
CA ASP A 27 8.72 7.25 0.27
C ASP A 27 9.91 6.40 0.76
N LEU A 28 11.02 7.05 1.13
CA LEU A 28 12.19 6.39 1.70
C LEU A 28 12.04 6.05 3.19
N ALA A 29 10.93 6.44 3.85
CA ALA A 29 10.68 6.11 5.26
C ALA A 29 10.76 4.59 5.49
N PRO A 30 11.70 4.12 6.35
CA PRO A 30 11.79 2.71 6.74
C PRO A 30 10.69 2.35 7.74
N LEU A 31 10.62 1.10 8.14
CA LEU A 31 9.80 0.68 9.28
C LEU A 31 10.39 1.20 10.59
N SER A 32 9.53 1.57 11.53
CA SER A 32 9.92 1.77 12.92
C SER A 32 10.32 0.42 13.54
N GLU A 33 10.92 0.45 14.74
CA GLU A 33 11.20 -0.79 15.47
C GLU A 33 9.92 -1.60 15.72
N LYS A 34 8.83 -0.92 16.07
CA LYS A 34 7.51 -1.55 16.21
C LYS A 34 7.00 -2.09 14.85
N GLY A 35 7.23 -1.35 13.76
CA GLY A 35 6.88 -1.80 12.41
C GLY A 35 7.59 -3.08 12.01
N ARG A 36 8.86 -3.23 12.38
CA ARG A 36 9.65 -4.47 12.15
C ARG A 36 9.10 -5.65 12.95
N GLN A 37 8.74 -5.42 14.22
CA GLN A 37 8.09 -6.45 15.05
C GLN A 37 6.73 -6.86 14.46
N GLN A 38 5.92 -5.91 13.99
CA GLN A 38 4.66 -6.17 13.31
C GLN A 38 4.88 -7.02 12.03
N ALA A 39 5.88 -6.69 11.21
CA ALA A 39 6.19 -7.41 9.98
C ALA A 39 6.72 -8.84 10.26
N GLN A 40 7.51 -9.00 11.31
CA GLN A 40 7.97 -10.31 11.76
C GLN A 40 6.81 -11.20 12.24
N GLU A 41 5.84 -10.63 12.96
CA GLU A 41 4.67 -11.41 13.41
C GLU A 41 3.73 -11.72 12.23
N LEU A 42 3.47 -10.73 11.37
CA LEU A 42 2.72 -10.91 10.14
C LEU A 42 3.25 -12.07 9.30
N SER A 43 4.58 -12.20 9.16
CA SER A 43 5.19 -13.22 8.29
C SER A 43 4.85 -14.66 8.69
N LYS A 44 4.37 -14.88 9.92
CA LYS A 44 3.91 -16.18 10.45
C LYS A 44 2.42 -16.46 10.17
N ASN A 45 1.70 -15.52 9.54
CA ASN A 45 0.27 -15.69 9.27
C ASN A 45 0.06 -16.84 8.28
N SER A 46 -0.75 -17.81 8.66
CA SER A 46 -1.02 -19.01 7.85
C SER A 46 -1.69 -18.73 6.50
N LEU A 47 -2.41 -17.61 6.35
CA LEU A 47 -3.01 -17.21 5.08
C LEU A 47 -1.96 -17.01 3.98
N LEU A 48 -0.76 -16.56 4.34
CA LEU A 48 0.33 -16.30 3.39
C LEU A 48 0.85 -17.58 2.71
N SER A 49 0.67 -18.74 3.34
CA SER A 49 1.16 -20.02 2.81
C SER A 49 0.44 -20.51 1.55
N SER A 50 -0.73 -19.95 1.25
CA SER A 50 -1.53 -20.31 0.07
C SER A 50 -1.10 -19.58 -1.20
N ALA A 51 -0.22 -18.57 -1.08
CA ALA A 51 0.18 -17.74 -2.20
C ALA A 51 1.32 -18.36 -3.01
N GLU A 52 1.45 -17.91 -4.25
CA GLU A 52 2.44 -18.35 -5.22
C GLU A 52 3.55 -17.31 -5.46
N ILE A 53 3.26 -16.04 -5.17
CA ILE A 53 4.15 -14.91 -5.41
C ILE A 53 3.80 -13.74 -4.46
N ILE A 54 4.83 -12.92 -4.18
CA ILE A 54 4.69 -11.64 -3.46
C ILE A 54 4.91 -10.51 -4.47
N VAL A 55 3.96 -9.59 -4.54
CA VAL A 55 4.04 -8.36 -5.33
C VAL A 55 4.00 -7.19 -4.36
N SER A 56 5.04 -6.38 -4.31
CA SER A 56 5.17 -5.28 -3.35
C SER A 56 5.23 -3.93 -4.02
N SER A 57 4.65 -2.93 -3.39
CA SER A 57 4.95 -1.53 -3.67
C SER A 57 6.46 -1.27 -3.60
N ALA A 58 6.95 -0.35 -4.43
CA ALA A 58 8.36 0.08 -4.45
C ALA A 58 8.74 0.98 -3.25
N VAL A 59 7.77 1.43 -2.45
CA VAL A 59 8.00 2.30 -1.29
C VAL A 59 8.69 1.53 -0.17
N THR A 60 9.72 2.12 0.45
CA THR A 60 10.64 1.45 1.38
C THR A 60 9.93 0.67 2.49
N ARG A 61 8.95 1.26 3.17
CA ARG A 61 8.19 0.60 4.24
C ARG A 61 7.43 -0.65 3.78
N ALA A 62 6.95 -0.66 2.53
CA ALA A 62 6.28 -1.82 1.96
C ALA A 62 7.28 -2.91 1.56
N LEU A 63 8.40 -2.53 0.94
CA LEU A 63 9.50 -3.46 0.61
C LEU A 63 10.10 -4.10 1.85
N GLU A 64 10.33 -3.31 2.92
CA GLU A 64 10.85 -3.83 4.18
C GLU A 64 9.86 -4.82 4.80
N THR A 65 8.55 -4.53 4.78
CA THR A 65 7.51 -5.48 5.21
C THR A 65 7.52 -6.75 4.37
N ALA A 66 7.59 -6.62 3.04
CA ALA A 66 7.62 -7.76 2.12
C ALA A 66 8.85 -8.66 2.35
N SER A 67 10.00 -8.07 2.73
CA SER A 67 11.22 -8.85 2.99
C SER A 67 11.03 -9.86 4.13
N TYR A 68 10.30 -9.50 5.20
CA TYR A 68 9.98 -10.45 6.28
C TYR A 68 9.11 -11.61 5.77
N VAL A 69 8.15 -11.32 4.89
CA VAL A 69 7.31 -12.36 4.28
C VAL A 69 8.13 -13.27 3.39
N VAL A 70 9.03 -12.71 2.56
CA VAL A 70 9.97 -13.49 1.73
C VAL A 70 10.83 -14.43 2.58
N CYS A 71 11.43 -13.91 3.66
CA CYS A 71 12.29 -14.71 4.53
C CYS A 71 11.57 -15.90 5.17
N THR A 72 10.26 -15.78 5.42
CA THR A 72 9.49 -16.86 6.05
C THR A 72 8.89 -17.82 5.03
N THR A 73 8.38 -17.30 3.90
CA THR A 73 7.67 -18.12 2.91
C THR A 73 8.58 -18.70 1.82
N GLY A 74 9.71 -18.05 1.52
CA GLY A 74 10.58 -18.37 0.39
C GLY A 74 9.98 -18.03 -0.98
N LEU A 75 8.82 -17.34 -1.03
CA LEU A 75 8.14 -16.99 -2.28
C LEU A 75 8.93 -15.96 -3.09
N PRO A 76 8.85 -16.00 -4.42
CA PRO A 76 9.45 -14.97 -5.27
C PRO A 76 8.80 -13.62 -5.01
N LEU A 77 9.63 -12.54 -5.01
CA LEU A 77 9.21 -11.16 -4.87
C LEU A 77 9.30 -10.43 -6.21
N ARG A 78 8.25 -9.65 -6.52
CA ARG A 78 8.25 -8.64 -7.58
C ARG A 78 7.93 -7.28 -6.99
N VAL A 79 8.60 -6.26 -7.51
CA VAL A 79 8.43 -4.87 -7.07
C VAL A 79 7.71 -4.09 -8.15
N GLU A 80 6.58 -3.48 -7.80
CA GLU A 80 5.70 -2.79 -8.74
C GLU A 80 5.46 -1.33 -8.33
N PRO A 81 5.90 -0.37 -9.15
CA PRO A 81 5.68 1.05 -8.89
C PRO A 81 4.20 1.42 -8.79
N LEU A 82 3.33 0.77 -9.58
CA LEU A 82 1.89 1.03 -9.59
C LEU A 82 1.16 0.67 -8.29
N LEU A 83 1.84 0.01 -7.34
CA LEU A 83 1.30 -0.29 -6.02
C LEU A 83 1.62 0.78 -4.96
N HIS A 84 2.10 1.98 -5.36
CA HIS A 84 2.37 3.09 -4.43
C HIS A 84 1.10 3.54 -3.69
N GLU A 85 1.29 4.30 -2.59
CA GLU A 85 0.17 4.89 -1.84
C GLU A 85 -0.57 5.95 -2.68
N TRP A 86 -1.76 6.29 -2.27
CA TRP A 86 -2.55 7.40 -2.81
C TRP A 86 -1.72 8.67 -2.93
N GLN A 87 -1.83 9.35 -4.06
CA GLN A 87 -1.06 10.54 -4.34
C GLN A 87 -1.85 11.82 -4.13
N VAL A 88 -1.23 12.78 -3.44
CA VAL A 88 -1.63 14.18 -3.41
C VAL A 88 -0.55 14.95 -4.14
N TYR A 89 -0.93 15.68 -5.19
CA TYR A 89 0.03 16.31 -6.11
C TYR A 89 0.63 17.61 -5.56
N GLU A 90 0.13 18.09 -4.43
CA GLU A 90 0.64 19.27 -3.73
C GLU A 90 1.40 18.89 -2.47
N SER A 91 2.55 19.55 -2.27
CA SER A 91 3.44 19.26 -1.14
C SER A 91 2.87 19.76 0.19
N GLY A 92 3.19 19.04 1.28
CA GLY A 92 2.95 19.45 2.66
C GLY A 92 1.95 18.56 3.39
N THR A 93 2.24 18.28 4.66
CA THR A 93 1.40 17.44 5.54
C THR A 93 -0.01 18.00 5.71
N ASP A 94 -0.15 19.32 5.80
CA ASP A 94 -1.46 19.98 5.92
C ASP A 94 -2.32 19.75 4.67
N ASN A 95 -1.71 19.71 3.48
CA ASN A 95 -2.41 19.44 2.24
C ASN A 95 -2.84 17.98 2.14
N PHE A 96 -2.04 17.05 2.66
CA PHE A 96 -2.39 15.64 2.68
C PHE A 96 -3.67 15.38 3.51
N GLU A 97 -3.77 15.90 4.73
CA GLU A 97 -4.95 15.70 5.58
C GLU A 97 -6.20 16.41 5.02
N LYS A 98 -6.04 17.60 4.46
CA LYS A 98 -7.14 18.30 3.76
C LYS A 98 -7.61 17.52 2.54
N ALA A 99 -6.68 17.07 1.69
CA ALA A 99 -6.99 16.26 0.51
C ALA A 99 -7.70 14.97 0.90
N ARG A 100 -7.24 14.31 1.97
CA ARG A 100 -7.86 13.08 2.50
C ARG A 100 -9.30 13.32 2.95
N THR A 101 -9.56 14.41 3.65
CA THR A 101 -10.92 14.80 4.05
C THR A 101 -11.80 14.99 2.82
N MET A 102 -11.32 15.77 1.84
CA MET A 102 -12.04 16.02 0.58
C MET A 102 -12.29 14.73 -0.20
N PHE A 103 -11.28 13.85 -0.30
CA PHE A 103 -11.41 12.55 -0.95
C PHE A 103 -12.54 11.71 -0.32
N LEU A 104 -12.61 11.68 1.01
CA LEU A 104 -13.65 10.90 1.72
C LEU A 104 -15.04 11.53 1.56
N GLU A 105 -15.17 12.85 1.69
CA GLU A 105 -16.42 13.58 1.50
C GLU A 105 -16.96 13.44 0.07
N ASN A 106 -16.07 13.50 -0.92
CA ASN A 106 -16.40 13.38 -2.34
C ASN A 106 -16.40 11.91 -2.84
N LYS A 107 -16.36 10.92 -1.96
CA LYS A 107 -16.39 9.48 -2.29
C LYS A 107 -15.33 9.06 -3.31
N GLY A 108 -14.15 9.66 -3.22
CA GLY A 108 -13.02 9.37 -4.09
C GLY A 108 -12.99 10.13 -5.41
N GLU A 109 -13.94 11.01 -5.65
CA GLU A 109 -13.97 11.88 -6.84
C GLU A 109 -13.20 13.18 -6.62
N LEU A 110 -12.60 13.70 -7.70
CA LEU A 110 -11.97 15.01 -7.72
C LEU A 110 -12.91 16.02 -8.36
N LEU A 111 -13.35 17.04 -7.60
CA LEU A 111 -14.23 18.09 -8.13
C LEU A 111 -13.47 19.06 -9.04
N PRO A 112 -14.11 19.63 -10.10
CA PRO A 112 -13.45 20.48 -11.09
C PRO A 112 -12.71 21.69 -10.53
N ASN A 113 -13.15 22.21 -9.39
CA ASN A 113 -12.58 23.39 -8.72
C ASN A 113 -11.92 23.02 -7.39
N SER A 114 -11.46 21.79 -7.23
CA SER A 114 -10.79 21.35 -6.01
C SER A 114 -9.54 22.21 -5.76
N PRO A 115 -9.37 22.79 -4.57
CA PRO A 115 -8.19 23.58 -4.23
C PRO A 115 -6.92 22.73 -4.09
N ILE A 116 -7.07 21.41 -3.95
CA ILE A 116 -5.96 20.46 -3.86
C ILE A 116 -6.22 19.36 -4.87
N GLN A 117 -5.21 19.05 -5.69
CA GLN A 117 -5.26 17.98 -6.67
C GLN A 117 -4.77 16.66 -6.04
N TYR A 118 -5.52 15.59 -6.25
CA TYR A 118 -5.20 14.26 -5.75
C TYR A 118 -5.67 13.16 -6.69
N GLU A 119 -5.10 11.99 -6.55
CA GLU A 119 -5.47 10.78 -7.28
C GLU A 119 -6.88 10.33 -6.88
N THR A 120 -7.75 10.11 -7.86
CA THR A 120 -9.13 9.64 -7.63
C THR A 120 -9.18 8.15 -7.28
N ALA A 121 -10.30 7.70 -6.73
CA ALA A 121 -10.56 6.29 -6.49
C ALA A 121 -10.51 5.46 -7.79
N ALA A 122 -11.00 6.01 -8.89
CA ALA A 122 -10.98 5.36 -10.20
C ALA A 122 -9.54 5.19 -10.74
N GLU A 123 -8.69 6.20 -10.59
CA GLU A 123 -7.28 6.11 -10.99
C GLU A 123 -6.52 5.08 -10.16
N MET A 124 -6.70 5.07 -8.83
CA MET A 124 -6.10 4.02 -7.96
C MET A 124 -6.51 2.61 -8.39
N LYS A 125 -7.80 2.40 -8.65
CA LYS A 125 -8.31 1.10 -9.14
C LYS A 125 -7.70 0.73 -10.48
N SER A 126 -7.65 1.67 -11.42
CA SER A 126 -7.13 1.45 -12.77
C SER A 126 -5.67 1.00 -12.75
N ARG A 127 -4.78 1.72 -12.03
CA ARG A 127 -3.37 1.35 -11.94
C ARG A 127 -3.13 0.04 -11.22
N PHE A 128 -3.95 -0.26 -10.20
CA PHE A 128 -3.87 -1.54 -9.51
C PHE A 128 -4.23 -2.71 -10.44
N LEU A 129 -5.35 -2.60 -11.18
CA LEU A 129 -5.78 -3.63 -12.13
C LEU A 129 -4.79 -3.80 -13.28
N GLU A 130 -4.20 -2.70 -13.78
CA GLU A 130 -3.10 -2.74 -14.76
C GLU A 130 -1.90 -3.53 -14.21
N CYS A 131 -1.50 -3.24 -12.98
CA CYS A 131 -0.43 -3.96 -12.30
C CYS A 131 -0.74 -5.45 -12.20
N MET A 132 -1.90 -5.79 -11.66
CA MET A 132 -2.28 -7.18 -11.39
C MET A 132 -2.53 -7.98 -12.67
N GLY A 133 -2.88 -7.34 -13.77
CA GLY A 133 -2.98 -7.97 -15.10
C GLY A 133 -1.69 -8.67 -15.56
N LYS A 134 -0.52 -8.26 -15.06
CA LYS A 134 0.77 -8.92 -15.31
C LYS A 134 0.89 -10.27 -14.61
N TYR A 135 0.06 -10.51 -13.59
CA TYR A 135 0.11 -11.67 -12.70
C TYR A 135 -1.11 -12.59 -12.84
N ARG A 136 -1.89 -12.43 -13.91
CA ARG A 136 -3.14 -13.18 -14.14
C ARG A 136 -2.98 -14.70 -14.18
N ASP A 137 -1.76 -15.19 -14.42
CA ASP A 137 -1.47 -16.63 -14.46
C ASP A 137 -1.33 -17.26 -13.04
N TYR A 138 -1.26 -16.44 -11.98
CA TYR A 138 -1.23 -16.88 -10.60
C TYR A 138 -2.66 -16.96 -10.03
N GLN A 139 -2.94 -17.99 -9.24
CA GLN A 139 -4.24 -18.13 -8.59
C GLN A 139 -4.34 -17.29 -7.31
N THR A 140 -3.24 -17.22 -6.55
CA THR A 140 -3.17 -16.47 -5.29
C THR A 140 -1.91 -15.64 -5.20
N VAL A 141 -2.06 -14.34 -4.99
CA VAL A 141 -0.98 -13.35 -4.94
C VAL A 141 -1.01 -12.60 -3.61
N ILE A 142 0.13 -12.51 -2.91
CA ILE A 142 0.30 -11.57 -1.80
C ILE A 142 0.61 -10.20 -2.39
N VAL A 143 -0.15 -9.17 -1.98
CA VAL A 143 0.08 -7.78 -2.39
C VAL A 143 0.42 -6.94 -1.16
N VAL A 144 1.69 -6.54 -1.02
CA VAL A 144 2.14 -5.65 0.05
C VAL A 144 2.04 -4.20 -0.41
N THR A 145 1.14 -3.45 0.19
CA THR A 145 0.81 -2.10 -0.26
C THR A 145 0.33 -1.20 0.90
N HIS A 146 -0.53 -0.24 0.62
CA HIS A 146 -0.86 0.89 1.45
C HIS A 146 -2.36 1.01 1.73
N ASN A 147 -2.70 1.79 2.76
CA ASN A 147 -4.05 1.90 3.27
C ASN A 147 -5.07 2.40 2.23
N MET A 148 -4.78 3.54 1.58
CA MET A 148 -5.77 4.16 0.68
C MET A 148 -6.00 3.30 -0.56
N LEU A 149 -4.96 2.65 -1.09
CA LEU A 149 -5.10 1.73 -2.22
C LEU A 149 -5.91 0.49 -1.83
N MET A 150 -5.62 -0.15 -0.69
CA MET A 150 -6.38 -1.33 -0.22
C MET A 150 -7.87 -1.02 -0.06
N ARG A 151 -8.20 0.15 0.50
CA ARG A 151 -9.59 0.59 0.72
C ARG A 151 -10.43 0.73 -0.56
N GLN A 152 -9.80 0.71 -1.73
CA GLN A 152 -10.53 0.71 -3.00
C GLN A 152 -11.13 -0.67 -3.33
N PHE A 153 -10.67 -1.74 -2.67
CA PHE A 153 -11.03 -3.13 -2.96
C PHE A 153 -11.65 -3.86 -1.78
N VAL A 154 -11.42 -3.38 -0.56
CA VAL A 154 -11.95 -4.01 0.66
C VAL A 154 -12.83 -3.03 1.44
N PRO A 155 -13.97 -3.50 2.01
CA PRO A 155 -14.96 -2.62 2.65
C PRO A 155 -14.57 -2.22 4.08
N ASN A 156 -13.29 -2.11 4.39
CA ASN A 156 -12.80 -1.81 5.72
C ASN A 156 -12.58 -0.31 5.90
N GLU A 157 -13.25 0.32 6.87
CA GLU A 157 -13.05 1.74 7.20
C GLU A 157 -11.66 2.00 7.80
N LYS A 158 -11.15 1.04 8.56
CA LYS A 158 -9.82 1.06 9.17
C LYS A 158 -9.08 -0.21 8.81
N ILE A 159 -7.85 -0.06 8.33
CA ILE A 159 -6.90 -1.14 8.09
C ILE A 159 -5.68 -0.87 8.94
N ASP A 160 -5.37 -1.73 9.90
CA ASP A 160 -4.20 -1.56 10.78
C ASP A 160 -2.89 -1.91 10.07
N PHE A 161 -1.75 -1.45 10.59
CA PHE A 161 -0.43 -1.84 10.07
C PHE A 161 -0.25 -3.35 10.14
N CYS A 162 0.34 -3.92 9.10
CA CYS A 162 0.51 -5.37 8.94
C CYS A 162 -0.79 -6.17 8.96
N GLN A 163 -1.94 -5.55 8.75
CA GLN A 163 -3.19 -6.26 8.60
C GLN A 163 -3.21 -7.04 7.29
N VAL A 164 -3.71 -8.28 7.35
CA VAL A 164 -3.93 -9.17 6.22
C VAL A 164 -5.42 -9.23 5.90
N ILE A 165 -5.79 -9.05 4.63
CA ILE A 165 -7.18 -9.12 4.18
C ILE A 165 -7.23 -9.88 2.85
N GLU A 166 -8.06 -10.92 2.77
CA GLU A 166 -8.30 -11.65 1.53
C GLU A 166 -9.40 -10.99 0.71
N CYS A 167 -9.22 -10.98 -0.61
CA CYS A 167 -10.19 -10.46 -1.57
C CYS A 167 -10.13 -11.27 -2.86
N GLU A 168 -11.27 -11.56 -3.46
CA GLU A 168 -11.37 -12.15 -4.79
C GLU A 168 -11.60 -11.03 -5.81
N LEU A 169 -10.79 -10.98 -6.86
CA LEU A 169 -10.89 -10.01 -7.93
C LEU A 169 -10.96 -10.70 -9.29
N ASP A 170 -11.81 -10.18 -10.16
CA ASP A 170 -11.87 -10.55 -11.58
C ASP A 170 -10.82 -9.72 -12.33
N ILE A 171 -9.70 -10.38 -12.72
CA ILE A 171 -8.55 -9.75 -13.40
C ILE A 171 -8.22 -10.51 -14.69
#